data_0e4bdae45c9140172d852552925bc9fe
#
_entry.id   0e4bdae45c9140172d852552925bc9fe
#
_cell.length_a   1.000
_cell.length_b   1.000
_cell.length_c   1.000
_cell.angle_alpha   90.00
_cell.angle_beta   90.00
_cell.angle_gamma   90.00
#
_symmetry.space_group_name_H-M   'P 1'
#
loop_
_entity.id
_entity.type
_entity.pdbx_description
1 polymer ?
#
loop_
_entity_poly.entity_id
_entity_poly.type
_entity_poly.pdbx_seq_one_letter_code
_entity_poly.pdbx_strand_id
1 'polypeptide(L)'
;VLFEQRGHNIYTSNDLKTWTKTGSIDGFHECPELFPLAVDGDSNDVKWIMYGAKGQYHIGAFDGKTFKPETKQQTPMFFGDKCYASQTFNNTEKGPDGQPRRIQVTWQGGRLGQISLPNELTLHRTPLGMRVCQLPAREIENLYIRSETLDGLVLEPGAANPLEKMKGGLYDIDLEVDLTQARQLILNIRGNRLVIDASKDGLSLGDQMRIPGTKKLHLRVVVDNTSQDIYFGEHGLFYSPRMIKPGNDQSIRIEATGGKATLSKCRVHELKSIW
;
A
#
# COMPACT_ATOMS: atom_id res chain seq x y z
N VAL A 1 -1.59 8.99 -26.09
CA VAL A 1 -0.23 8.44 -25.90
C VAL A 1 -0.33 6.94 -25.87
N LEU A 2 0.58 6.25 -26.51
CA LEU A 2 0.66 4.79 -26.54
C LEU A 2 2.07 4.36 -26.13
N PHE A 3 2.17 3.26 -25.41
CA PHE A 3 3.44 2.65 -25.03
C PHE A 3 3.61 1.28 -25.69
N GLU A 4 4.82 0.99 -26.10
CA GLU A 4 5.20 -0.30 -26.64
C GLU A 4 5.76 -1.20 -25.52
N GLN A 5 5.43 -2.47 -25.56
CA GLN A 5 5.73 -3.45 -24.52
C GLN A 5 7.23 -3.63 -24.25
N ARG A 6 8.06 -3.69 -25.30
CA ARG A 6 9.51 -3.86 -25.16
C ARG A 6 10.23 -2.60 -25.58
N GLY A 7 11.03 -2.02 -24.65
CA GLY A 7 11.75 -0.77 -24.90
C GLY A 7 10.95 0.49 -24.56
N HIS A 8 9.69 0.34 -24.11
CA HIS A 8 8.83 1.43 -23.59
C HIS A 8 8.93 2.70 -24.44
N ASN A 9 8.79 2.53 -25.75
CA ASN A 9 8.71 3.65 -26.68
C ASN A 9 7.40 4.41 -26.44
N ILE A 10 7.49 5.73 -26.49
CA ILE A 10 6.35 6.63 -26.35
C ILE A 10 5.96 7.07 -27.75
N TYR A 11 4.70 6.89 -28.10
CA TYR A 11 4.12 7.33 -29.36
C TYR A 11 2.99 8.31 -29.10
N THR A 12 2.85 9.29 -29.96
CA THR A 12 1.73 10.24 -29.97
C THR A 12 1.00 10.20 -31.29
N SER A 13 -0.30 10.48 -31.25
CA SER A 13 -1.17 10.56 -32.42
C SER A 13 -2.22 11.65 -32.23
N ASN A 14 -2.61 12.34 -33.30
CA ASN A 14 -3.71 13.30 -33.30
C ASN A 14 -5.01 12.68 -33.83
N ASP A 15 -4.95 11.52 -34.46
CA ASP A 15 -6.07 10.89 -35.18
C ASP A 15 -6.30 9.42 -34.80
N LEU A 16 -5.46 8.86 -33.89
CA LEU A 16 -5.42 7.45 -33.51
C LEU A 16 -5.11 6.47 -34.64
N LYS A 17 -4.72 6.96 -35.82
CA LYS A 17 -4.38 6.18 -37.01
C LYS A 17 -2.89 6.28 -37.32
N THR A 18 -2.36 7.49 -37.26
CA THR A 18 -0.95 7.77 -37.53
C THR A 18 -0.23 8.03 -36.22
N TRP A 19 0.81 7.24 -35.94
CA TRP A 19 1.56 7.29 -34.69
C TRP A 19 3.00 7.70 -34.92
N THR A 20 3.47 8.67 -34.18
CA THR A 20 4.86 9.15 -34.23
C THR A 20 5.56 8.79 -32.93
N LYS A 21 6.71 8.13 -33.03
CA LYS A 21 7.58 7.89 -31.87
C LYS A 21 8.15 9.22 -31.40
N THR A 22 7.91 9.58 -30.14
CA THR A 22 8.34 10.86 -29.55
C THR A 22 9.35 10.69 -28.43
N GLY A 23 9.46 9.50 -27.83
CA GLY A 23 10.41 9.24 -26.76
C GLY A 23 10.57 7.75 -26.47
N SER A 24 11.38 7.45 -25.49
CA SER A 24 11.53 6.12 -24.88
C SER A 24 12.02 6.26 -23.46
N ILE A 25 11.76 5.22 -22.66
CA ILE A 25 12.29 5.09 -21.31
C ILE A 25 12.72 3.64 -21.08
N ASP A 26 13.96 3.44 -20.65
CA ASP A 26 14.51 2.11 -20.41
C ASP A 26 14.17 1.57 -19.01
N GLY A 27 14.37 0.26 -18.82
CA GLY A 27 14.30 -0.39 -17.52
C GLY A 27 12.94 -0.97 -17.13
N PHE A 28 11.93 -0.83 -17.98
CA PHE A 28 10.63 -1.48 -17.80
C PHE A 28 10.49 -2.70 -18.72
N HIS A 29 9.56 -3.60 -18.39
CA HIS A 29 9.40 -4.84 -19.17
C HIS A 29 8.03 -4.92 -19.85
N GLU A 30 6.93 -4.79 -19.10
CA GLU A 30 5.56 -4.95 -19.60
C GLU A 30 4.60 -4.02 -18.87
N CYS A 31 3.35 -3.93 -19.35
CA CYS A 31 2.25 -3.18 -18.74
C CYS A 31 2.65 -1.76 -18.31
N PRO A 32 3.22 -0.94 -19.22
CA PRO A 32 3.58 0.41 -18.84
C PRO A 32 2.33 1.26 -18.61
N GLU A 33 2.35 2.05 -17.55
CA GLU A 33 1.38 3.12 -17.31
C GLU A 33 2.10 4.43 -17.03
N LEU A 34 1.47 5.52 -17.42
CA LEU A 34 1.92 6.87 -17.16
C LEU A 34 0.73 7.72 -16.69
N PHE A 35 0.81 8.23 -15.47
CA PHE A 35 -0.27 9.02 -14.88
C PHE A 35 0.27 10.10 -13.93
N PRO A 36 -0.48 11.22 -13.76
CA PRO A 36 -0.11 12.26 -12.83
C PRO A 36 -0.62 11.96 -11.42
N LEU A 37 0.12 12.44 -10.40
CA LEU A 37 -0.30 12.52 -9.01
C LEU A 37 0.09 13.88 -8.42
N ALA A 38 -0.80 14.47 -7.63
CA ALA A 38 -0.53 15.65 -6.85
C ALA A 38 0.36 15.30 -5.63
N VAL A 39 1.40 16.09 -5.40
CA VAL A 39 2.31 15.90 -4.25
C VAL A 39 1.63 16.43 -3.00
N ASP A 40 1.47 15.59 -1.98
CA ASP A 40 0.78 15.92 -0.72
C ASP A 40 -0.64 16.51 -0.92
N GLY A 41 -1.29 16.15 -2.04
CA GLY A 41 -2.61 16.67 -2.41
C GLY A 41 -2.62 18.09 -3.00
N ASP A 42 -1.45 18.72 -3.25
CA ASP A 42 -1.37 20.04 -3.88
C ASP A 42 -1.54 19.92 -5.40
N SER A 43 -2.67 20.38 -5.92
CA SER A 43 -2.98 20.37 -7.36
C SER A 43 -2.03 21.25 -8.20
N ASN A 44 -1.23 22.12 -7.58
CA ASN A 44 -0.23 22.95 -8.26
C ASN A 44 1.16 22.29 -8.31
N ASP A 45 1.40 21.24 -7.50
CA ASP A 45 2.63 20.44 -7.52
C ASP A 45 2.31 19.02 -7.98
N VAL A 46 2.31 18.81 -9.29
CA VAL A 46 1.97 17.53 -9.91
C VAL A 46 3.21 16.89 -10.50
N LYS A 47 3.41 15.61 -10.18
CA LYS A 47 4.44 14.76 -10.78
C LYS A 47 3.81 13.65 -11.60
N TRP A 48 4.54 13.18 -12.58
CA TRP A 48 4.15 12.04 -13.39
C TRP A 48 4.83 10.76 -12.89
N ILE A 49 4.07 9.70 -12.83
CA ILE A 49 4.54 8.37 -12.43
C ILE A 49 4.59 7.51 -13.68
N MET A 50 5.77 7.04 -14.04
CA MET A 50 5.97 6.00 -15.03
C MET A 50 6.22 4.67 -14.33
N TYR A 51 5.44 3.68 -14.63
CA TYR A 51 5.36 2.43 -13.92
C TYR A 51 5.33 1.24 -14.89
N GLY A 52 5.77 0.06 -14.45
CA GLY A 52 5.77 -1.17 -15.24
C GLY A 52 5.33 -2.41 -14.46
N ALA A 53 5.11 -3.51 -15.18
CA ALA A 53 4.49 -4.74 -14.69
C ALA A 53 5.10 -5.32 -13.41
N LYS A 54 6.41 -5.15 -13.19
CA LYS A 54 7.11 -5.65 -11.99
C LYS A 54 6.90 -4.78 -10.74
N GLY A 55 6.04 -3.76 -10.82
CA GLY A 55 5.79 -2.86 -9.70
C GLY A 55 6.94 -1.92 -9.39
N GLN A 56 7.73 -1.56 -10.38
CA GLN A 56 8.78 -0.55 -10.24
C GLN A 56 8.37 0.71 -10.98
N TYR A 57 8.69 1.88 -10.42
CA TYR A 57 8.31 3.16 -10.97
C TYR A 57 9.41 4.21 -10.92
N HIS A 58 9.29 5.20 -11.79
CA HIS A 58 9.95 6.50 -11.71
C HIS A 58 8.95 7.60 -11.42
N ILE A 59 9.40 8.61 -10.67
CA ILE A 59 8.73 9.91 -10.55
C ILE A 59 9.46 10.87 -11.49
N GLY A 60 8.72 11.72 -12.20
CA GLY A 60 9.32 12.65 -13.14
C GLY A 60 8.35 13.67 -13.74
N ALA A 61 8.74 14.24 -14.84
CA ALA A 61 7.93 15.17 -15.64
C ALA A 61 7.58 14.57 -16.99
N PHE A 62 6.40 14.89 -17.50
CA PHE A 62 5.95 14.49 -18.82
C PHE A 62 5.37 15.69 -19.57
N ASP A 63 5.87 15.97 -20.76
CA ASP A 63 5.52 17.13 -21.57
C ASP A 63 4.46 16.81 -22.66
N GLY A 64 3.85 15.63 -22.60
CA GLY A 64 2.93 15.11 -23.61
C GLY A 64 3.61 14.27 -24.68
N LYS A 65 4.94 14.24 -24.74
CA LYS A 65 5.74 13.52 -25.75
C LYS A 65 6.84 12.68 -25.15
N THR A 66 7.53 13.21 -24.14
CA THR A 66 8.69 12.58 -23.51
C THR A 66 8.52 12.55 -21.99
N PHE A 67 8.97 11.48 -21.35
CA PHE A 67 9.05 11.37 -19.90
C PHE A 67 10.50 11.57 -19.45
N LYS A 68 10.70 12.47 -18.48
CA LYS A 68 12.00 12.75 -17.90
C LYS A 68 11.99 12.33 -16.42
N PRO A 69 12.65 11.23 -16.05
CA PRO A 69 12.72 10.80 -14.66
C PRO A 69 13.55 11.77 -13.81
N GLU A 70 13.13 12.01 -12.57
CA GLU A 70 13.88 12.81 -11.59
C GLU A 70 14.97 11.99 -10.89
N THR A 71 14.86 10.67 -10.88
CA THR A 71 15.84 9.76 -10.27
C THR A 71 16.37 8.76 -11.28
N LYS A 72 17.64 8.35 -11.13
CA LYS A 72 18.25 7.33 -11.98
C LYS A 72 17.75 5.92 -11.65
N GLN A 73 17.34 5.68 -10.41
CA GLN A 73 16.90 4.37 -9.93
C GLN A 73 15.39 4.32 -9.81
N GLN A 74 14.83 3.20 -10.21
CA GLN A 74 13.43 2.89 -9.99
C GLN A 74 13.15 2.60 -8.51
N THR A 75 11.96 2.95 -8.06
CA THR A 75 11.48 2.65 -6.72
C THR A 75 10.49 1.48 -6.78
N PRO A 76 10.61 0.48 -5.89
CA PRO A 76 9.61 -0.58 -5.82
C PRO A 76 8.29 -0.07 -5.25
N MET A 77 7.18 -0.59 -5.78
CA MET A 77 5.81 -0.29 -5.35
C MET A 77 5.26 -1.36 -4.40
N PHE A 78 5.80 -2.59 -4.46
CA PHE A 78 5.35 -3.75 -3.69
C PHE A 78 6.50 -4.37 -2.91
N PHE A 79 6.20 -4.83 -1.68
CA PHE A 79 7.16 -5.37 -0.72
C PHE A 79 6.71 -6.72 -0.13
N GLY A 80 6.02 -7.53 -0.88
CA GLY A 80 5.47 -8.80 -0.43
C GLY A 80 5.58 -9.91 -1.45
N ASP A 81 4.58 -10.77 -1.48
CA ASP A 81 4.47 -11.85 -2.44
C ASP A 81 4.26 -11.32 -3.85
N LYS A 82 4.32 -12.22 -4.82
CA LYS A 82 4.31 -11.91 -6.25
C LYS A 82 3.12 -11.05 -6.66
N CYS A 83 3.38 -9.78 -6.91
CA CYS A 83 2.48 -8.86 -7.59
C CYS A 83 2.99 -8.57 -8.99
N TYR A 84 2.10 -8.52 -9.95
CA TYR A 84 2.45 -8.32 -11.35
C TYR A 84 1.34 -7.64 -12.14
N ALA A 85 1.70 -6.98 -13.24
CA ALA A 85 0.77 -6.47 -14.24
C ALA A 85 -0.37 -5.61 -13.67
N SER A 86 -0.04 -4.75 -12.69
CA SER A 86 -1.04 -3.81 -12.13
C SER A 86 -1.53 -2.85 -13.20
N GLN A 87 -2.78 -2.41 -13.03
CA GLN A 87 -3.39 -1.40 -13.88
C GLN A 87 -4.22 -0.45 -13.04
N THR A 88 -4.32 0.80 -13.47
CA THR A 88 -5.16 1.80 -12.81
C THR A 88 -6.46 2.03 -13.57
N PHE A 89 -7.52 2.35 -12.82
CA PHE A 89 -8.80 2.71 -13.41
C PHE A 89 -8.76 4.13 -14.01
N ASN A 90 -9.40 4.30 -15.16
CA ASN A 90 -9.65 5.60 -15.77
C ASN A 90 -11.05 6.13 -15.40
N ASN A 91 -11.25 7.44 -15.57
CA ASN A 91 -12.55 8.11 -15.34
C ASN A 91 -13.12 7.90 -13.93
N THR A 92 -12.25 7.81 -12.95
CA THR A 92 -12.65 7.76 -11.53
C THR A 92 -13.20 9.11 -11.08
N GLU A 93 -13.98 9.10 -10.02
CA GLU A 93 -14.41 10.34 -9.38
C GLU A 93 -13.20 11.14 -8.85
N LYS A 94 -13.43 12.44 -8.63
CA LYS A 94 -12.39 13.31 -8.09
C LYS A 94 -12.16 13.07 -6.61
N GLY A 95 -10.91 13.09 -6.22
CA GLY A 95 -10.48 13.13 -4.82
C GLY A 95 -10.60 14.52 -4.19
N PRO A 96 -10.20 14.67 -2.92
CA PRO A 96 -10.19 15.94 -2.20
C PRO A 96 -9.30 17.02 -2.85
N ASP A 97 -8.27 16.61 -3.59
CA ASP A 97 -7.37 17.48 -4.36
C ASP A 97 -7.98 17.97 -5.69
N GLY A 98 -9.23 17.59 -5.98
CA GLY A 98 -9.92 17.93 -7.23
C GLY A 98 -9.45 17.15 -8.47
N GLN A 99 -8.46 16.25 -8.31
CA GLN A 99 -7.98 15.38 -9.39
C GLN A 99 -8.73 14.04 -9.39
N PRO A 100 -8.81 13.35 -10.54
CA PRO A 100 -9.32 11.97 -10.55
C PRO A 100 -8.52 11.08 -9.62
N ARG A 101 -9.19 10.33 -8.76
CA ARG A 101 -8.54 9.34 -7.89
C ARG A 101 -7.80 8.32 -8.74
N ARG A 102 -6.62 7.92 -8.32
CA ARG A 102 -5.84 6.89 -8.99
C ARG A 102 -5.98 5.58 -8.24
N ILE A 103 -6.88 4.72 -8.70
CA ILE A 103 -7.18 3.42 -8.08
C ILE A 103 -6.55 2.32 -8.90
N GLN A 104 -5.73 1.49 -8.26
CA GLN A 104 -4.97 0.41 -8.86
C GLN A 104 -5.46 -0.95 -8.37
N VAL A 105 -5.46 -1.92 -9.28
CA VAL A 105 -5.54 -3.35 -8.97
C VAL A 105 -4.32 -4.06 -9.54
N THR A 106 -3.87 -5.13 -8.88
CA THR A 106 -2.72 -5.91 -9.31
C THR A 106 -3.06 -7.40 -9.33
N TRP A 107 -2.48 -8.12 -10.27
CA TRP A 107 -2.51 -9.58 -10.21
C TRP A 107 -1.60 -10.06 -9.08
N GLN A 108 -2.16 -10.83 -8.17
CA GLN A 108 -1.42 -11.50 -7.11
C GLN A 108 -1.19 -12.96 -7.49
N GLY A 109 0.07 -13.35 -7.48
CA GLY A 109 0.46 -14.73 -7.72
C GLY A 109 -0.12 -15.64 -6.65
N GLY A 110 -0.39 -16.88 -7.02
CA GLY A 110 -0.92 -17.90 -6.13
C GLY A 110 -1.43 -19.08 -6.94
N ARG A 111 -1.91 -20.13 -6.26
CA ARG A 111 -2.37 -21.35 -6.94
C ARG A 111 -3.52 -21.10 -7.92
N LEU A 112 -4.38 -20.13 -7.62
CA LEU A 112 -5.57 -19.84 -8.44
C LEU A 112 -5.46 -18.51 -9.18
N GLY A 113 -4.42 -17.69 -8.89
CA GLY A 113 -4.35 -16.30 -9.34
C GLY A 113 -5.52 -15.49 -8.78
N GLN A 114 -5.24 -14.33 -8.23
CA GLN A 114 -6.28 -13.43 -7.72
C GLN A 114 -5.92 -11.98 -8.04
N ILE A 115 -6.90 -11.10 -7.95
CA ILE A 115 -6.70 -9.66 -8.04
C ILE A 115 -6.63 -9.11 -6.62
N SER A 116 -5.72 -8.15 -6.39
CA SER A 116 -5.63 -7.44 -5.12
C SER A 116 -6.91 -6.68 -4.78
N LEU A 117 -7.02 -6.25 -3.54
CA LEU A 117 -7.94 -5.16 -3.23
C LEU A 117 -7.60 -3.94 -4.10
N PRO A 118 -8.61 -3.15 -4.50
CA PRO A 118 -8.37 -1.86 -5.12
C PRO A 118 -7.65 -0.92 -4.14
N ASN A 119 -6.50 -0.40 -4.55
CA ASN A 119 -5.70 0.54 -3.76
C ASN A 119 -5.73 1.93 -4.37
N GLU A 120 -5.97 2.94 -3.56
CA GLU A 120 -5.82 4.33 -3.97
C GLU A 120 -4.35 4.74 -3.86
N LEU A 121 -3.80 5.25 -4.96
CA LEU A 121 -2.42 5.73 -5.05
C LEU A 121 -2.38 7.23 -4.77
N THR A 122 -1.47 7.63 -3.92
CA THR A 122 -1.15 9.03 -3.61
C THR A 122 0.35 9.26 -3.67
N LEU A 123 0.79 10.51 -3.75
CA LEU A 123 2.20 10.87 -3.81
C LEU A 123 2.56 11.77 -2.63
N HIS A 124 3.51 11.35 -1.81
CA HIS A 124 3.89 12.07 -0.60
C HIS A 124 5.38 12.29 -0.46
N ARG A 125 5.74 13.40 0.18
CA ARG A 125 7.07 13.60 0.74
C ARG A 125 7.18 12.79 2.03
N THR A 126 8.16 11.91 2.09
CA THR A 126 8.36 10.97 3.19
C THR A 126 9.80 11.05 3.72
N PRO A 127 10.12 10.44 4.87
CA PRO A 127 11.49 10.32 5.35
C PRO A 127 12.45 9.62 4.37
N LEU A 128 11.90 8.88 3.40
CA LEU A 128 12.66 8.19 2.34
C LEU A 128 12.71 8.99 1.02
N GLY A 129 12.31 10.26 1.03
CA GLY A 129 12.09 11.08 -0.15
C GLY A 129 10.66 10.95 -0.68
N MET A 130 10.43 11.43 -1.91
CA MET A 130 9.11 11.36 -2.53
C MET A 130 8.75 9.91 -2.87
N ARG A 131 7.54 9.45 -2.49
CA ARG A 131 7.08 8.07 -2.67
C ARG A 131 5.62 8.03 -3.11
N VAL A 132 5.32 7.10 -4.01
CA VAL A 132 3.95 6.65 -4.22
C VAL A 132 3.55 5.82 -3.01
N CYS A 133 2.47 6.21 -2.37
CA CYS A 133 1.87 5.57 -1.22
C CYS A 133 0.56 4.90 -1.63
N GLN A 134 0.13 3.88 -0.88
CA GLN A 134 -1.05 3.09 -1.21
C GLN A 134 -1.88 2.83 0.04
N LEU A 135 -3.18 3.03 -0.06
CA LEU A 135 -4.15 2.61 0.95
C LEU A 135 -5.33 1.91 0.26
N PRO A 136 -6.08 1.07 0.95
CA PRO A 136 -7.29 0.50 0.37
C PRO A 136 -8.20 1.61 -0.11
N ALA A 137 -8.82 1.44 -1.27
CA ALA A 137 -9.86 2.35 -1.72
C ALA A 137 -10.96 2.46 -0.66
N ARG A 138 -11.46 3.68 -0.43
CA ARG A 138 -12.43 3.97 0.66
C ARG A 138 -13.71 3.13 0.58
N GLU A 139 -14.04 2.61 -0.58
CA GLU A 139 -15.21 1.76 -0.83
C GLU A 139 -15.21 0.47 0.01
N ILE A 140 -14.06 0.06 0.57
CA ILE A 140 -13.97 -1.07 1.51
C ILE A 140 -14.86 -0.84 2.74
N GLU A 141 -15.10 0.41 3.13
CA GLU A 141 -15.94 0.75 4.28
C GLU A 141 -17.40 0.30 4.10
N ASN A 142 -17.87 0.13 2.86
CA ASN A 142 -19.20 -0.42 2.57
C ASN A 142 -19.32 -1.91 2.94
N LEU A 143 -18.21 -2.55 3.25
CA LEU A 143 -18.17 -3.95 3.68
C LEU A 143 -18.19 -4.12 5.21
N TYR A 144 -18.10 -3.05 5.98
CA TYR A 144 -18.08 -3.11 7.44
C TYR A 144 -19.43 -3.57 7.99
N ILE A 145 -19.41 -4.67 8.79
CA ILE A 145 -20.60 -5.22 9.46
C ILE A 145 -20.52 -5.09 10.97
N ARG A 146 -19.32 -5.03 11.52
CA ARG A 146 -19.04 -4.83 12.94
C ARG A 146 -17.75 -4.05 13.10
N SER A 147 -17.71 -3.18 14.10
CA SER A 147 -16.51 -2.38 14.39
C SER A 147 -16.23 -2.40 15.89
N GLU A 148 -14.95 -2.54 16.24
CA GLU A 148 -14.44 -2.38 17.59
C GLU A 148 -13.46 -1.22 17.58
N THR A 149 -13.61 -0.30 18.52
CA THR A 149 -12.75 0.88 18.67
C THR A 149 -12.13 0.86 20.07
N LEU A 150 -10.80 0.84 20.13
CA LEU A 150 -10.01 0.78 21.34
C LEU A 150 -8.94 1.88 21.33
N ASP A 151 -9.34 3.11 21.01
CA ASP A 151 -8.43 4.25 20.93
C ASP A 151 -7.91 4.62 22.33
N GLY A 152 -6.63 5.02 22.42
CA GLY A 152 -5.98 5.36 23.70
C GLY A 152 -5.52 4.15 24.53
N LEU A 153 -5.56 2.95 23.96
CA LEU A 153 -5.17 1.73 24.66
C LEU A 153 -3.66 1.66 24.89
N VAL A 154 -3.26 1.24 26.10
CA VAL A 154 -1.88 0.91 26.43
C VAL A 154 -1.72 -0.61 26.48
N LEU A 155 -0.81 -1.13 25.65
CA LEU A 155 -0.42 -2.54 25.65
C LEU A 155 0.80 -2.73 26.54
N GLU A 156 0.60 -3.29 27.73
CA GLU A 156 1.68 -3.74 28.61
C GLU A 156 2.18 -5.13 28.16
N PRO A 157 3.48 -5.44 28.29
CA PRO A 157 3.98 -6.78 28.03
C PRO A 157 3.25 -7.84 28.87
N GLY A 158 2.74 -8.87 28.20
CA GLY A 158 2.00 -9.96 28.85
C GLY A 158 0.55 -9.65 29.25
N ALA A 159 0.03 -8.46 28.89
CA ALA A 159 -1.38 -8.14 29.11
C ALA A 159 -2.32 -9.06 28.33
N ALA A 160 -3.57 -9.15 28.78
CA ALA A 160 -4.61 -9.86 28.07
C ALA A 160 -4.80 -9.26 26.66
N ASN A 161 -5.12 -10.11 25.69
CA ASN A 161 -5.36 -9.67 24.32
C ASN A 161 -6.64 -8.81 24.24
N PRO A 162 -6.56 -7.52 23.88
CA PRO A 162 -7.74 -6.65 23.84
C PRO A 162 -8.70 -7.02 22.71
N LEU A 163 -8.24 -7.77 21.72
CA LEU A 163 -9.02 -8.19 20.54
C LEU A 163 -9.55 -9.62 20.65
N GLU A 164 -9.56 -10.23 21.84
CA GLU A 164 -9.95 -11.64 22.03
C GLU A 164 -11.38 -11.95 21.57
N LYS A 165 -12.27 -10.95 21.62
CA LYS A 165 -13.67 -11.09 21.20
C LYS A 165 -13.87 -11.03 19.68
N MET A 166 -12.85 -10.62 18.94
CA MET A 166 -12.89 -10.59 17.47
C MET A 166 -12.58 -11.99 16.92
N LYS A 167 -13.59 -12.62 16.32
CA LYS A 167 -13.51 -13.99 15.77
C LYS A 167 -14.21 -14.08 14.44
N GLY A 168 -13.69 -13.36 13.45
CA GLY A 168 -14.17 -13.38 12.06
C GLY A 168 -13.09 -13.87 11.09
N GLY A 169 -13.46 -14.03 9.84
CA GLY A 169 -12.54 -14.44 8.78
C GLY A 169 -11.92 -13.28 8.01
N LEU A 170 -12.64 -12.16 7.92
CA LEU A 170 -12.34 -11.02 7.06
C LEU A 170 -12.24 -9.77 7.94
N TYR A 171 -11.14 -9.03 7.84
CA TYR A 171 -10.89 -7.89 8.71
C TYR A 171 -10.26 -6.72 7.97
N ASP A 172 -10.56 -5.52 8.43
CA ASP A 172 -9.78 -4.30 8.20
C ASP A 172 -9.32 -3.76 9.57
N ILE A 173 -8.02 -3.79 9.80
CA ILE A 173 -7.39 -3.42 11.06
C ILE A 173 -6.59 -2.15 10.81
N ASP A 174 -6.93 -1.06 11.51
CA ASP A 174 -6.32 0.26 11.33
C ASP A 174 -5.78 0.77 12.66
N LEU A 175 -4.46 0.91 12.76
CA LEU A 175 -3.71 1.18 13.98
C LEU A 175 -2.80 2.40 13.82
N GLU A 176 -2.85 3.31 14.81
CA GLU A 176 -1.77 4.28 15.07
C GLU A 176 -1.11 3.96 16.40
N VAL A 177 0.19 3.70 16.37
CA VAL A 177 0.92 3.12 17.51
C VAL A 177 2.17 3.92 17.81
N ASP A 178 2.38 4.26 19.09
CA ASP A 178 3.64 4.76 19.60
C ASP A 178 4.43 3.62 20.26
N LEU A 179 5.60 3.32 19.69
CA LEU A 179 6.54 2.28 20.13
C LEU A 179 7.77 2.86 20.85
N THR A 180 7.72 4.10 21.32
CA THR A 180 8.87 4.76 21.98
C THR A 180 9.39 3.96 23.16
N GLN A 181 8.50 3.28 23.89
CA GLN A 181 8.84 2.48 25.07
C GLN A 181 8.77 0.96 24.84
N ALA A 182 8.47 0.53 23.61
CA ALA A 182 8.42 -0.88 23.24
C ALA A 182 9.56 -1.25 22.33
N ARG A 183 9.95 -2.52 22.34
CA ARG A 183 10.90 -3.09 21.39
C ARG A 183 10.19 -3.61 20.14
N GLN A 184 9.03 -4.23 20.32
CA GLN A 184 8.26 -4.80 19.22
C GLN A 184 6.76 -4.62 19.45
N LEU A 185 6.04 -4.48 18.35
CA LEU A 185 4.62 -4.75 18.24
C LEU A 185 4.44 -6.03 17.42
N ILE A 186 3.63 -6.94 17.95
CA ILE A 186 3.36 -8.23 17.30
C ILE A 186 1.86 -8.34 17.06
N LEU A 187 1.48 -8.56 15.80
CA LEU A 187 0.14 -8.94 15.41
C LEU A 187 0.15 -10.40 14.97
N ASN A 188 -0.74 -11.20 15.53
CA ASN A 188 -1.03 -12.52 15.03
C ASN A 188 -2.48 -12.52 14.52
N ILE A 189 -2.65 -12.67 13.23
CA ILE A 189 -3.94 -12.62 12.56
C ILE A 189 -4.16 -13.94 11.85
N ARG A 190 -5.11 -14.73 12.34
CA ARG A 190 -5.41 -16.06 11.78
C ARG A 190 -4.15 -16.94 11.63
N GLY A 191 -3.31 -16.96 12.68
CA GLY A 191 -2.06 -17.71 12.71
C GLY A 191 -0.90 -17.08 11.90
N ASN A 192 -1.12 -15.97 11.22
CA ASN A 192 -0.08 -15.25 10.47
C ASN A 192 0.52 -14.14 11.34
N ARG A 193 1.81 -14.26 11.63
CA ARG A 193 2.52 -13.37 12.56
C ARG A 193 3.21 -12.24 11.81
N LEU A 194 2.90 -11.00 12.19
CA LEU A 194 3.59 -9.78 11.79
C LEU A 194 4.38 -9.26 12.99
N VAL A 195 5.66 -8.97 12.80
CA VAL A 195 6.53 -8.40 13.83
C VAL A 195 7.06 -7.08 13.34
N ILE A 196 6.71 -6.03 14.04
CA ILE A 196 7.24 -4.69 13.83
C ILE A 196 8.31 -4.44 14.88
N ASP A 197 9.53 -4.25 14.43
CA ASP A 197 10.67 -3.94 15.29
C ASP A 197 10.86 -2.43 15.43
N ALA A 198 11.02 -1.97 16.68
CA ALA A 198 11.36 -0.60 17.02
C ALA A 198 12.82 -0.51 17.49
N SER A 199 13.74 -0.26 16.57
CA SER A 199 15.18 -0.11 16.83
C SER A 199 15.54 1.34 17.16
N LYS A 200 16.81 1.61 17.48
CA LYS A 200 17.32 2.99 17.71
C LYS A 200 17.03 3.89 16.50
N ASP A 201 17.14 3.34 15.30
CA ASP A 201 17.16 4.10 14.05
C ASP A 201 15.77 4.24 13.41
N GLY A 202 14.73 3.62 14.00
CA GLY A 202 13.37 3.71 13.47
C GLY A 202 12.57 2.43 13.61
N LEU A 203 11.63 2.24 12.69
CA LEU A 203 10.72 1.09 12.63
C LEU A 203 11.05 0.20 11.44
N SER A 204 10.83 -1.12 11.58
CA SER A 204 10.95 -2.05 10.46
C SER A 204 9.91 -3.16 10.53
N LEU A 205 9.48 -3.61 9.35
CA LEU A 205 8.71 -4.83 9.14
C LEU A 205 9.47 -5.69 8.12
N GLY A 206 10.18 -6.71 8.62
CA GLY A 206 11.17 -7.45 7.83
C GLY A 206 12.37 -6.57 7.40
N ASP A 207 13.12 -7.05 6.42
CA ASP A 207 14.38 -6.41 6.00
C ASP A 207 14.20 -5.25 5.03
N GLN A 208 13.12 -5.24 4.28
CA GLN A 208 12.91 -4.30 3.18
C GLN A 208 12.12 -3.05 3.55
N MET A 209 11.22 -3.16 4.53
CA MET A 209 10.34 -2.05 4.93
C MET A 209 10.90 -1.40 6.20
N ARG A 210 11.61 -0.29 6.02
CA ARG A 210 12.25 0.45 7.11
C ARG A 210 11.88 1.92 7.05
N ILE A 211 11.45 2.48 8.18
CA ILE A 211 11.12 3.90 8.34
C ILE A 211 12.09 4.49 9.35
N PRO A 212 13.04 5.32 8.92
CA PRO A 212 14.03 5.91 9.83
C PRO A 212 13.43 7.01 10.70
N GLY A 213 14.04 7.26 11.86
CA GLY A 213 13.84 8.46 12.67
C GLY A 213 12.49 8.56 13.39
N THR A 214 11.64 7.52 13.35
CA THR A 214 10.34 7.51 14.04
C THR A 214 10.12 6.26 14.88
N LYS A 215 9.30 6.40 15.92
CA LYS A 215 8.72 5.31 16.70
C LYS A 215 7.20 5.29 16.63
N LYS A 216 6.62 6.22 15.89
CA LYS A 216 5.19 6.28 15.61
C LYS A 216 4.90 5.59 14.29
N LEU A 217 3.91 4.72 14.31
CA LEU A 217 3.53 3.86 13.19
C LEU A 217 2.05 4.05 12.87
N HIS A 218 1.73 4.26 11.62
CA HIS A 218 0.43 3.93 11.06
C HIS A 218 0.55 2.57 10.38
N LEU A 219 -0.28 1.62 10.77
CA LEU A 219 -0.35 0.26 10.23
C LEU A 219 -1.80 -0.06 9.90
N ARG A 220 -2.08 -0.38 8.64
CA ARG A 220 -3.36 -0.94 8.25
C ARG A 220 -3.17 -2.33 7.68
N VAL A 221 -4.02 -3.27 8.04
CA VAL A 221 -3.97 -4.65 7.55
C VAL A 221 -5.36 -5.08 7.14
N VAL A 222 -5.55 -5.35 5.87
CA VAL A 222 -6.79 -5.93 5.36
C VAL A 222 -6.57 -7.43 5.16
N VAL A 223 -7.49 -8.22 5.68
CA VAL A 223 -7.40 -9.69 5.69
C VAL A 223 -8.56 -10.27 4.93
N ASP A 224 -8.27 -11.03 3.89
CA ASP A 224 -9.21 -11.84 3.16
C ASP A 224 -8.95 -13.34 3.43
N ASN A 225 -9.72 -14.22 2.83
CA ASN A 225 -9.59 -15.66 3.02
C ASN A 225 -8.21 -16.19 2.66
N THR A 226 -7.59 -15.65 1.62
CA THR A 226 -6.34 -16.15 1.04
C THR A 226 -5.23 -15.11 0.97
N SER A 227 -5.48 -13.89 1.46
CA SER A 227 -4.49 -12.80 1.43
C SER A 227 -4.53 -11.91 2.67
N GLN A 228 -3.41 -11.24 2.90
CA GLN A 228 -3.26 -10.12 3.81
C GLN A 228 -2.60 -8.98 3.05
N ASP A 229 -3.25 -7.85 3.02
CA ASP A 229 -2.74 -6.61 2.44
C ASP A 229 -2.26 -5.70 3.57
N ILE A 230 -0.95 -5.48 3.66
CA ILE A 230 -0.29 -4.75 4.74
C ILE A 230 0.17 -3.39 4.22
N TYR A 231 -0.29 -2.33 4.88
CA TYR A 231 0.07 -0.95 4.61
C TYR A 231 0.85 -0.42 5.80
N PHE A 232 2.16 -0.25 5.65
CA PHE A 232 3.08 0.06 6.71
C PHE A 232 3.65 1.48 6.55
N GLY A 233 3.48 2.32 7.56
CA GLY A 233 3.89 3.72 7.59
C GLY A 233 2.79 4.68 7.16
N GLU A 234 3.04 5.99 7.37
CA GLU A 234 2.12 7.06 7.00
C GLU A 234 1.70 6.96 5.53
N HIS A 235 0.42 7.21 5.27
CA HIS A 235 -0.20 7.12 3.94
C HIS A 235 -0.05 5.75 3.25
N GLY A 236 0.35 4.69 3.98
CA GLY A 236 0.68 3.40 3.37
C GLY A 236 1.98 3.45 2.56
N LEU A 237 3.03 4.03 3.15
CA LEU A 237 4.36 4.20 2.55
C LEU A 237 4.92 2.92 1.94
N PHE A 238 4.67 1.79 2.57
CA PHE A 238 4.99 0.46 2.05
C PHE A 238 3.73 -0.38 1.94
N TYR A 239 3.48 -0.92 0.77
CA TYR A 239 2.43 -1.90 0.53
C TYR A 239 3.02 -3.30 0.37
N SER A 240 2.60 -4.22 1.23
CA SER A 240 3.07 -5.60 1.25
C SER A 240 1.91 -6.59 1.20
N PRO A 241 1.44 -6.96 0.00
CA PRO A 241 0.48 -8.03 -0.14
C PRO A 241 1.13 -9.38 0.15
N ARG A 242 0.42 -10.24 0.88
CA ARG A 242 0.88 -11.59 1.23
C ARG A 242 -0.21 -12.60 0.98
N MET A 243 0.16 -13.73 0.38
CA MET A 243 -0.73 -14.87 0.28
C MET A 243 -0.71 -15.64 1.60
N ILE A 244 -1.88 -15.95 2.11
CA ILE A 244 -2.05 -16.75 3.32
C ILE A 244 -2.80 -18.04 3.00
N LYS A 245 -2.60 -19.07 3.81
CA LYS A 245 -3.36 -20.30 3.70
C LYS A 245 -4.67 -20.16 4.47
N PRO A 246 -5.81 -20.52 3.88
CA PRO A 246 -7.03 -20.65 4.65
C PRO A 246 -6.82 -21.63 5.80
N GLY A 247 -7.29 -21.26 6.98
CA GLY A 247 -7.19 -22.07 8.19
C GLY A 247 -8.41 -21.87 9.08
N ASN A 248 -8.56 -22.71 10.10
CA ASN A 248 -9.66 -22.65 11.05
C ASN A 248 -9.44 -21.59 12.15
N ASP A 249 -8.23 -21.05 12.25
CA ASP A 249 -7.93 -19.96 13.20
C ASP A 249 -8.56 -18.66 12.69
N GLN A 250 -9.46 -18.10 13.48
CA GLN A 250 -10.14 -16.83 13.22
C GLN A 250 -9.75 -15.76 14.25
N SER A 251 -8.72 -16.02 15.05
CA SER A 251 -8.30 -15.09 16.09
C SER A 251 -7.47 -13.94 15.57
N ILE A 252 -7.58 -12.81 16.26
CA ILE A 252 -6.65 -11.69 16.17
C ILE A 252 -6.02 -11.50 17.53
N ARG A 253 -4.70 -11.37 17.56
CA ARG A 253 -3.95 -11.01 18.75
C ARG A 253 -3.02 -9.85 18.48
N ILE A 254 -2.98 -8.90 19.40
CA ILE A 254 -2.01 -7.81 19.39
C ILE A 254 -1.28 -7.77 20.74
N GLU A 255 0.03 -7.65 20.72
CA GLU A 255 0.86 -7.59 21.92
C GLU A 255 2.09 -6.70 21.71
N ALA A 256 2.57 -6.07 22.79
CA ALA A 256 3.84 -5.36 22.82
C ALA A 256 4.87 -6.17 23.61
N THR A 257 6.14 -6.06 23.21
CA THR A 257 7.25 -6.70 23.94
C THR A 257 8.40 -5.71 24.18
N GLY A 258 9.17 -5.98 25.25
CA GLY A 258 10.32 -5.16 25.62
C GLY A 258 9.96 -3.74 26.07
N GLY A 259 8.74 -3.57 26.59
CA GLY A 259 8.14 -2.34 27.06
C GLY A 259 6.74 -2.13 26.51
N LYS A 260 6.08 -1.06 26.94
CA LYS A 260 4.68 -0.77 26.59
C LYS A 260 4.57 -0.03 25.25
N ALA A 261 3.50 -0.32 24.50
CA ALA A 261 3.08 0.42 23.32
C ALA A 261 1.77 1.17 23.61
N THR A 262 1.62 2.36 23.02
CA THR A 262 0.38 3.13 23.10
C THR A 262 -0.30 3.17 21.75
N LEU A 263 -1.55 2.72 21.70
CA LEU A 263 -2.40 2.77 20.52
C LEU A 263 -3.24 4.05 20.59
N SER A 264 -2.84 5.12 19.89
CA SER A 264 -3.67 6.33 19.77
C SER A 264 -4.93 6.05 18.97
N LYS A 265 -4.85 5.11 18.03
CA LYS A 265 -5.95 4.58 17.23
C LYS A 265 -5.85 3.05 17.20
N CYS A 266 -6.95 2.39 17.48
CA CYS A 266 -7.09 0.95 17.28
C CYS A 266 -8.51 0.66 16.83
N ARG A 267 -8.70 0.46 15.53
CA ARG A 267 -9.99 0.15 14.93
C ARG A 267 -9.90 -1.16 14.20
N VAL A 268 -10.83 -2.05 14.50
CA VAL A 268 -10.94 -3.35 13.87
C VAL A 268 -12.35 -3.49 13.32
N HIS A 269 -12.45 -3.62 12.00
CA HIS A 269 -13.71 -3.79 11.29
C HIS A 269 -13.80 -5.22 10.77
N GLU A 270 -14.88 -5.90 11.09
CA GLU A 270 -15.23 -7.16 10.46
C GLU A 270 -15.92 -6.87 9.14
N LEU A 271 -15.52 -7.58 8.09
CA LEU A 271 -16.01 -7.36 6.74
C LEU A 271 -17.00 -8.45 6.35
N LYS A 272 -18.04 -8.08 5.60
CA LYS A 272 -18.87 -9.06 4.89
C LYS A 272 -18.16 -9.55 3.63
N SER A 273 -18.42 -10.79 3.24
CA SER A 273 -18.06 -11.27 1.92
C SER A 273 -18.87 -10.56 0.84
N ILE A 274 -18.27 -10.39 -0.33
CA ILE A 274 -18.96 -9.92 -1.54
C ILE A 274 -19.51 -11.08 -2.39
N TRP A 275 -19.25 -12.32 -1.96
CA TRP A 275 -19.69 -13.56 -2.61
C TRP A 275 -20.79 -14.25 -1.82
#